data_05cdaaf554116a600e81f9e5aa9cf354
#
_entry.id   05cdaaf554116a600e81f9e5aa9cf354
#
_cell.length_a   1.000
_cell.length_b   1.000
_cell.length_c   1.000
_cell.angle_alpha   90.00
_cell.angle_beta   90.00
_cell.angle_gamma   90.00
#
_symmetry.space_group_name_H-M   'P 1'
#
loop_
_entity.id
_entity.type
_entity.pdbx_description
1 polymer ?
#
loop_
_entity_poly.entity_id
_entity_poly.type
_entity_poly.pdbx_seq_one_letter_code
_entity_poly.pdbx_strand_id
1 'polypeptide(L)'
;VGRSAMGPMPTPPHHPPASLQARTFTLDNARAAGLTRGQLSGRAYGSEGRSLWSCTEHRAPETPPGHAPSLALPAQVVTPGAVISHVTAAQVLGLRLSKRLRGSTAVHLTQTAGRKAPRRIGVVGHRALLVPEDVVMRAEMLVTGPTRTAVDLAGMTRGRGRPLLTDDDLLVLLEGIIDEHSTGPRAGLGCLRPLETMATDLRRMLRVRGVARVRQGLERALPAVDSALETRMRLLLEAFGLRGWVTDIELTAPGHRPVWPDLADVGNRLALQ
;
A
#
# COMPACT_ATOMS: atom_id res chain seq x y z
N VAL A 1 70.87 -11.11 8.44
CA VAL A 1 70.01 -10.71 7.30
C VAL A 1 68.61 -11.14 7.64
N GLY A 2 67.81 -10.21 8.22
CA GLY A 2 66.44 -10.45 8.62
C GLY A 2 65.51 -10.35 7.42
N ARG A 3 64.75 -11.39 7.11
CA ARG A 3 63.61 -11.34 6.18
C ARG A 3 62.42 -10.74 6.94
N SER A 4 62.10 -9.50 6.60
CA SER A 4 60.85 -8.86 7.04
C SER A 4 59.70 -9.59 6.35
N ALA A 5 58.86 -10.28 7.11
CA ALA A 5 57.61 -10.86 6.60
C ALA A 5 56.63 -9.72 6.35
N MET A 6 56.40 -9.39 5.07
CA MET A 6 55.27 -8.55 4.66
C MET A 6 53.97 -9.26 5.07
N GLY A 7 53.25 -8.67 5.99
CA GLY A 7 51.91 -9.10 6.35
C GLY A 7 50.95 -9.00 5.11
N PRO A 8 49.88 -9.75 5.12
CA PRO A 8 48.93 -9.72 3.99
C PRO A 8 48.44 -8.29 3.76
N MET A 9 48.58 -7.82 2.51
CA MET A 9 48.05 -6.50 2.10
C MET A 9 46.57 -6.43 2.38
N PRO A 10 46.06 -5.31 2.93
CA PRO A 10 44.65 -5.14 3.15
C PRO A 10 43.91 -5.25 1.82
N THR A 11 42.93 -6.13 1.76
CA THR A 11 42.04 -6.27 0.58
C THR A 11 41.40 -4.92 0.31
N PRO A 12 41.46 -4.37 -0.94
CA PRO A 12 40.87 -3.09 -1.24
C PRO A 12 39.37 -3.08 -0.91
N PRO A 13 38.80 -1.94 -0.49
CA PRO A 13 37.41 -1.84 -0.16
C PRO A 13 36.58 -2.26 -1.37
N HIS A 14 35.69 -3.24 -1.17
CA HIS A 14 34.84 -3.74 -2.22
C HIS A 14 33.67 -2.79 -2.40
N HIS A 15 33.66 -2.02 -3.50
CA HIS A 15 32.53 -1.16 -3.86
C HIS A 15 31.39 -2.02 -4.44
N PRO A 16 30.16 -1.84 -3.93
CA PRO A 16 29.02 -2.55 -4.46
C PRO A 16 28.80 -2.26 -5.95
N PRO A 17 28.56 -3.29 -6.78
CA PRO A 17 28.24 -3.09 -8.20
C PRO A 17 27.07 -2.12 -8.40
N ALA A 18 27.17 -1.21 -9.38
CA ALA A 18 26.15 -0.21 -9.67
C ALA A 18 24.76 -0.82 -9.86
N SER A 19 24.68 -2.01 -10.44
CA SER A 19 23.44 -2.77 -10.63
C SER A 19 22.74 -3.19 -9.34
N LEU A 20 23.42 -3.16 -8.20
CA LEU A 20 22.89 -3.55 -6.89
C LEU A 20 22.75 -2.38 -5.91
N GLN A 21 23.20 -1.18 -6.30
CA GLN A 21 23.08 0.02 -5.49
C GLN A 21 21.63 0.49 -5.42
N ALA A 22 21.24 1.14 -4.33
CA ALA A 22 19.91 1.73 -4.07
C ALA A 22 18.72 0.74 -4.15
N ARG A 23 18.96 -0.57 -4.13
CA ARG A 23 17.90 -1.59 -4.14
C ARG A 23 18.22 -2.78 -3.23
N THR A 24 17.20 -3.49 -2.82
CA THR A 24 17.34 -4.81 -2.20
C THR A 24 17.45 -5.88 -3.28
N PHE A 25 18.29 -6.87 -3.10
CA PHE A 25 18.60 -7.89 -4.09
C PHE A 25 18.72 -9.29 -3.47
N THR A 26 18.58 -10.32 -4.30
CA THR A 26 18.68 -11.72 -3.92
C THR A 26 20.12 -12.23 -4.06
N LEU A 27 20.39 -13.44 -3.53
CA LEU A 27 21.68 -14.12 -3.75
C LEU A 27 21.94 -14.35 -5.24
N ASP A 28 20.91 -14.63 -6.02
CA ASP A 28 21.08 -14.86 -7.47
C ASP A 28 21.41 -13.55 -8.21
N ASN A 29 20.79 -12.42 -7.80
CA ASN A 29 21.17 -11.11 -8.31
C ASN A 29 22.64 -10.78 -7.95
N ALA A 30 23.05 -11.09 -6.72
CA ALA A 30 24.44 -10.87 -6.27
C ALA A 30 25.42 -11.71 -7.10
N ARG A 31 25.12 -12.99 -7.33
CA ARG A 31 25.94 -13.88 -8.18
C ARG A 31 26.01 -13.39 -9.63
N ALA A 32 24.89 -12.97 -10.19
CA ALA A 32 24.86 -12.39 -11.54
C ALA A 32 25.70 -11.10 -11.63
N ALA A 33 25.84 -10.36 -10.53
CA ALA A 33 26.71 -9.19 -10.41
C ALA A 33 28.17 -9.55 -10.01
N GLY A 34 28.54 -10.83 -10.00
CA GLY A 34 29.89 -11.31 -9.70
C GLY A 34 30.24 -11.39 -8.21
N LEU A 35 29.26 -11.30 -7.30
CA LEU A 35 29.46 -11.38 -5.86
C LEU A 35 29.37 -12.81 -5.34
N THR A 36 30.23 -13.13 -4.39
CA THR A 36 30.16 -14.37 -3.62
C THR A 36 29.33 -14.17 -2.35
N ARG A 37 28.80 -15.28 -1.80
CA ARG A 37 28.08 -15.24 -0.52
C ARG A 37 28.94 -14.71 0.64
N GLY A 38 30.26 -14.97 0.63
CA GLY A 38 31.21 -14.46 1.64
C GLY A 38 31.31 -12.94 1.60
N GLN A 39 31.33 -12.34 0.42
CA GLN A 39 31.38 -10.88 0.27
C GLN A 39 30.11 -10.20 0.81
N LEU A 40 28.94 -10.85 0.73
CA LEU A 40 27.69 -10.34 1.28
C LEU A 40 27.64 -10.31 2.82
N SER A 41 28.59 -10.94 3.49
CA SER A 41 28.77 -10.85 4.95
C SER A 41 29.65 -9.66 5.36
N GLY A 42 30.21 -8.92 4.40
CA GLY A 42 31.04 -7.74 4.63
C GLY A 42 30.22 -6.49 4.96
N ARG A 43 30.89 -5.45 5.48
CA ARG A 43 30.27 -4.19 5.93
C ARG A 43 29.51 -3.41 4.84
N ALA A 44 29.83 -3.65 3.56
CA ALA A 44 29.19 -2.98 2.43
C ALA A 44 27.74 -3.45 2.18
N TYR A 45 27.30 -4.55 2.80
CA TYR A 45 26.00 -5.16 2.62
C TYR A 45 25.30 -5.42 3.94
N GLY A 46 24.01 -5.11 3.99
CA GLY A 46 23.11 -5.44 5.10
C GLY A 46 22.17 -6.58 4.74
N SER A 47 21.94 -7.53 5.65
CA SER A 47 20.92 -8.55 5.48
C SER A 47 19.56 -7.98 5.85
N GLU A 48 18.60 -8.03 4.90
CA GLU A 48 17.21 -7.60 5.11
C GLU A 48 16.27 -8.80 5.40
N GLY A 49 16.88 -9.95 5.68
CA GLY A 49 16.16 -11.21 5.93
C GLY A 49 16.74 -12.37 5.14
N ARG A 50 16.12 -13.57 5.24
CA ARG A 50 16.62 -14.77 4.53
C ARG A 50 16.67 -14.55 3.02
N SER A 51 17.88 -14.62 2.46
CA SER A 51 18.17 -14.50 1.03
C SER A 51 17.93 -13.11 0.42
N LEU A 52 17.93 -12.05 1.23
CA LEU A 52 17.81 -10.66 0.79
C LEU A 52 18.91 -9.80 1.40
N TRP A 53 19.50 -8.93 0.60
CA TRP A 53 20.56 -8.00 0.96
C TRP A 53 20.31 -6.61 0.38
N SER A 54 20.86 -5.60 1.03
CA SER A 54 20.93 -4.23 0.53
C SER A 54 22.37 -3.71 0.65
N CYS A 55 22.73 -2.71 -0.15
CA CYS A 55 23.98 -1.98 0.02
C CYS A 55 23.85 -0.98 1.17
N THR A 56 24.81 -1.02 2.13
CA THR A 56 24.75 -0.18 3.33
C THR A 56 24.96 1.30 3.01
N GLU A 57 25.83 1.62 2.05
CA GLU A 57 26.19 3.01 1.68
C GLU A 57 25.17 3.68 0.74
N HIS A 58 24.33 2.92 0.05
CA HIS A 58 23.38 3.41 -0.95
C HIS A 58 21.92 3.13 -0.55
N ARG A 59 21.65 3.10 0.74
CA ARG A 59 20.28 2.99 1.25
C ARG A 59 19.56 4.33 0.96
N ALA A 60 18.46 4.27 0.23
CA ALA A 60 17.65 5.46 -0.01
C ALA A 60 17.31 6.12 1.33
N PRO A 61 17.63 7.41 1.54
CA PRO A 61 17.56 8.06 2.85
C PRO A 61 16.13 8.18 3.41
N GLU A 62 15.10 7.98 2.59
CA GLU A 62 13.71 8.24 2.94
C GLU A 62 12.91 6.99 3.34
N THR A 63 13.49 5.78 3.23
CA THR A 63 12.75 4.56 3.59
C THR A 63 13.33 3.97 4.87
N PRO A 64 12.57 3.99 6.00
CA PRO A 64 13.02 3.36 7.23
C PRO A 64 13.39 1.89 7.01
N PRO A 65 14.49 1.39 7.62
CA PRO A 65 14.85 -0.02 7.52
C PRO A 65 13.69 -0.90 7.98
N GLY A 66 13.37 -1.93 7.17
CA GLY A 66 12.30 -2.86 7.48
C GLY A 66 10.89 -2.38 7.14
N HIS A 67 10.72 -1.25 6.44
CA HIS A 67 9.40 -0.81 5.95
C HIS A 67 8.86 -1.79 4.91
N ALA A 68 7.60 -2.25 5.05
CA ALA A 68 7.04 -3.29 4.19
C ALA A 68 7.08 -2.97 2.68
N PRO A 69 6.82 -1.74 2.20
CA PRO A 69 6.97 -1.42 0.78
C PRO A 69 8.37 -1.59 0.22
N SER A 70 9.43 -1.29 0.98
CA SER A 70 10.82 -1.47 0.52
C SER A 70 11.24 -2.94 0.43
N LEU A 71 10.59 -3.80 1.22
CA LEU A 71 10.83 -5.24 1.21
C LEU A 71 9.89 -6.00 0.26
N ALA A 72 8.89 -5.33 -0.31
CA ALA A 72 7.83 -5.96 -1.09
C ALA A 72 8.37 -6.58 -2.39
N LEU A 73 9.10 -5.82 -3.20
CA LEU A 73 9.69 -6.31 -4.45
C LEU A 73 10.66 -7.48 -4.20
N PRO A 74 11.63 -7.37 -3.28
CA PRO A 74 12.52 -8.48 -2.97
C PRO A 74 11.78 -9.73 -2.48
N ALA A 75 10.77 -9.58 -1.63
CA ALA A 75 9.96 -10.70 -1.15
C ALA A 75 9.18 -11.37 -2.29
N GLN A 76 8.65 -10.59 -3.24
CA GLN A 76 7.97 -11.10 -4.43
C GLN A 76 8.95 -11.85 -5.35
N VAL A 77 10.13 -11.30 -5.62
CA VAL A 77 11.17 -11.91 -6.47
C VAL A 77 11.57 -13.29 -5.94
N VAL A 78 11.74 -13.46 -4.62
CA VAL A 78 12.08 -14.76 -4.02
C VAL A 78 10.85 -15.67 -3.81
N THR A 79 9.67 -15.25 -4.26
CA THR A 79 8.42 -16.01 -4.17
C THR A 79 7.72 -16.00 -5.54
N PRO A 80 8.21 -16.76 -6.52
CA PRO A 80 7.68 -16.72 -7.88
C PRO A 80 6.18 -16.96 -7.97
N GLY A 81 5.49 -16.09 -8.72
CA GLY A 81 4.05 -16.13 -8.93
C GLY A 81 3.22 -15.59 -7.75
N ALA A 82 3.86 -15.04 -6.71
CA ALA A 82 3.14 -14.32 -5.66
C ALA A 82 2.83 -12.88 -6.07
N VAL A 83 1.70 -12.37 -5.59
CA VAL A 83 1.26 -10.99 -5.78
C VAL A 83 1.29 -10.27 -4.43
N ILE A 84 1.81 -9.06 -4.39
CA ILE A 84 1.77 -8.19 -3.20
C ILE A 84 0.31 -7.83 -2.94
N SER A 85 -0.15 -7.97 -1.69
CA SER A 85 -1.58 -7.90 -1.36
C SER A 85 -1.83 -7.28 0.00
N HIS A 86 -3.09 -7.13 0.38
CA HIS A 86 -3.53 -6.71 1.72
C HIS A 86 -2.86 -5.40 2.17
N VAL A 87 -2.28 -5.38 3.39
CA VAL A 87 -1.68 -4.18 3.98
C VAL A 87 -0.52 -3.64 3.16
N THR A 88 0.34 -4.53 2.63
CA THR A 88 1.47 -4.10 1.80
C THR A 88 1.02 -3.50 0.48
N ALA A 89 0.01 -4.10 -0.18
CA ALA A 89 -0.57 -3.51 -1.40
C ALA A 89 -1.18 -2.13 -1.11
N ALA A 90 -1.90 -1.98 -0.01
CA ALA A 90 -2.46 -0.70 0.40
C ALA A 90 -1.38 0.36 0.66
N GLN A 91 -0.24 -0.02 1.26
CA GLN A 91 0.91 0.87 1.45
C GLN A 91 1.55 1.27 0.11
N VAL A 92 1.75 0.31 -0.81
CA VAL A 92 2.33 0.56 -2.15
C VAL A 92 1.40 1.43 -3.02
N LEU A 93 0.09 1.25 -2.89
CA LEU A 93 -0.91 2.04 -3.60
C LEU A 93 -1.18 3.42 -2.96
N GLY A 94 -0.61 3.69 -1.78
CA GLY A 94 -0.84 4.94 -1.06
C GLY A 94 -2.25 5.08 -0.49
N LEU A 95 -2.94 3.96 -0.19
CA LEU A 95 -4.30 4.00 0.34
C LEU A 95 -4.35 4.62 1.74
N ARG A 96 -5.48 5.24 2.09
CA ARG A 96 -5.72 5.86 3.40
C ARG A 96 -5.83 4.78 4.48
N LEU A 97 -4.73 4.55 5.20
CA LEU A 97 -4.62 3.58 6.27
C LEU A 97 -4.48 4.27 7.63
N SER A 98 -4.95 3.61 8.70
CA SER A 98 -4.63 4.02 10.07
C SER A 98 -3.11 4.03 10.30
N LYS A 99 -2.62 4.86 11.24
CA LYS A 99 -1.18 4.97 11.59
C LYS A 99 -0.55 3.59 11.84
N ARG A 100 -1.26 2.70 12.53
CA ARG A 100 -0.81 1.35 12.84
C ARG A 100 -0.58 0.50 11.58
N LEU A 101 -1.48 0.55 10.61
CA LEU A 101 -1.36 -0.23 9.37
C LEU A 101 -0.33 0.37 8.42
N ARG A 102 -0.23 1.71 8.37
CA ARG A 102 0.85 2.39 7.62
C ARG A 102 2.24 2.00 8.13
N GLY A 103 2.40 1.83 9.44
CA GLY A 103 3.66 1.43 10.07
C GLY A 103 3.89 -0.09 10.11
N SER A 104 3.04 -0.91 9.48
CA SER A 104 3.26 -2.37 9.43
C SER A 104 4.52 -2.70 8.64
N THR A 105 5.36 -3.56 9.21
CA THR A 105 6.61 -4.03 8.60
C THR A 105 6.48 -5.40 7.95
N ALA A 106 5.37 -6.11 8.19
CA ALA A 106 5.13 -7.42 7.59
C ALA A 106 4.74 -7.29 6.12
N VAL A 107 5.40 -8.04 5.24
CA VAL A 107 5.09 -8.09 3.81
C VAL A 107 3.98 -9.10 3.57
N HIS A 108 2.86 -8.66 3.01
CA HIS A 108 1.73 -9.52 2.65
C HIS A 108 1.85 -9.97 1.20
N LEU A 109 1.91 -11.28 0.99
CA LEU A 109 1.97 -11.91 -0.32
C LEU A 109 0.82 -12.89 -0.50
N THR A 110 0.10 -12.80 -1.59
CA THR A 110 -0.92 -13.77 -2.00
C THR A 110 -0.38 -14.66 -3.09
N GLN A 111 -0.44 -15.98 -2.86
CA GLN A 111 -0.17 -16.99 -3.87
C GLN A 111 -1.49 -17.43 -4.50
N THR A 112 -1.49 -17.59 -5.83
CA THR A 112 -2.66 -18.04 -6.57
C THR A 112 -3.05 -19.48 -6.21
N ALA A 113 -4.27 -19.89 -6.59
CA ALA A 113 -4.79 -21.22 -6.34
C ALA A 113 -3.82 -22.33 -6.86
N GLY A 114 -3.73 -23.42 -6.12
CA GLY A 114 -2.83 -24.54 -6.45
C GLY A 114 -1.45 -24.48 -5.81
N ARG A 115 -1.01 -23.34 -5.30
CA ARG A 115 0.27 -23.19 -4.60
C ARG A 115 0.06 -22.97 -3.10
N LYS A 116 1.06 -23.32 -2.28
CA LYS A 116 1.02 -23.09 -0.83
C LYS A 116 1.22 -21.61 -0.52
N ALA A 117 0.56 -21.11 0.53
CA ALA A 117 0.82 -19.75 1.02
C ALA A 117 2.31 -19.59 1.35
N PRO A 118 2.94 -18.44 1.02
CA PRO A 118 4.33 -18.19 1.36
C PRO A 118 4.57 -18.27 2.89
N ARG A 119 5.68 -18.92 3.27
CA ARG A 119 6.08 -19.04 4.68
C ARG A 119 7.52 -18.58 4.84
N ARG A 120 7.70 -17.31 5.16
CA ARG A 120 9.00 -16.68 5.40
C ARG A 120 8.93 -15.76 6.61
N ILE A 121 10.05 -15.54 7.29
CA ILE A 121 10.12 -14.53 8.36
C ILE A 121 9.85 -13.17 7.75
N GLY A 122 8.99 -12.37 8.41
CA GLY A 122 8.57 -11.05 7.93
C GLY A 122 7.50 -11.09 6.82
N VAL A 123 7.07 -12.28 6.37
CA VAL A 123 6.04 -12.42 5.33
C VAL A 123 4.77 -13.05 5.91
N VAL A 124 3.65 -12.41 5.67
CA VAL A 124 2.31 -12.95 5.89
C VAL A 124 1.78 -13.50 4.57
N GLY A 125 1.77 -14.83 4.46
CA GLY A 125 1.34 -15.52 3.25
C GLY A 125 -0.16 -15.75 3.21
N HIS A 126 -0.78 -15.46 2.07
CA HIS A 126 -2.19 -15.69 1.78
C HIS A 126 -2.36 -16.62 0.58
N ARG A 127 -3.55 -17.19 0.45
CA ARG A 127 -4.00 -17.94 -0.74
C ARG A 127 -5.32 -17.38 -1.20
N ALA A 128 -5.43 -17.07 -2.47
CA ALA A 128 -6.67 -16.64 -3.09
C ALA A 128 -6.66 -16.93 -4.58
N LEU A 129 -7.84 -17.06 -5.17
CA LEU A 129 -7.98 -16.97 -6.61
C LEU A 129 -7.87 -15.49 -6.99
N LEU A 130 -6.89 -15.17 -7.81
CA LEU A 130 -6.72 -13.86 -8.42
C LEU A 130 -6.91 -14.00 -9.93
N VAL A 131 -7.70 -13.12 -10.51
CA VAL A 131 -7.82 -12.96 -11.96
C VAL A 131 -6.93 -11.80 -12.44
N PRO A 132 -6.57 -11.71 -13.73
CA PRO A 132 -5.70 -10.65 -14.22
C PRO A 132 -6.16 -9.23 -13.82
N GLU A 133 -7.47 -8.99 -13.80
CA GLU A 133 -8.09 -7.70 -13.46
C GLU A 133 -7.94 -7.34 -11.97
N ASP A 134 -7.63 -8.32 -11.13
CA ASP A 134 -7.35 -8.09 -9.70
C ASP A 134 -5.92 -7.58 -9.46
N VAL A 135 -5.07 -7.57 -10.49
CA VAL A 135 -3.63 -7.31 -10.35
C VAL A 135 -3.22 -6.13 -11.21
N VAL A 136 -2.43 -5.24 -10.66
CA VAL A 136 -1.84 -4.09 -11.34
C VAL A 136 -0.32 -4.11 -11.20
N MET A 137 0.37 -3.46 -12.13
CA MET A 137 1.81 -3.23 -12.04
C MET A 137 2.07 -1.88 -11.36
N ARG A 138 2.91 -1.87 -10.31
CA ARG A 138 3.39 -0.66 -9.64
C ARG A 138 4.87 -0.80 -9.32
N ALA A 139 5.71 0.12 -9.79
CA ALA A 139 7.15 0.12 -9.53
C ALA A 139 7.77 -1.28 -9.70
N GLU A 140 7.54 -1.92 -10.86
CA GLU A 140 8.00 -3.28 -11.21
C GLU A 140 7.41 -4.42 -10.34
N MET A 141 6.43 -4.14 -9.48
CA MET A 141 5.78 -5.11 -8.61
C MET A 141 4.39 -5.49 -9.15
N LEU A 142 4.03 -6.76 -9.06
CA LEU A 142 2.66 -7.24 -9.20
C LEU A 142 1.94 -7.02 -7.88
N VAL A 143 0.91 -6.18 -7.89
CA VAL A 143 0.20 -5.73 -6.68
C VAL A 143 -1.29 -5.95 -6.89
N THR A 144 -2.04 -6.35 -5.86
CA THR A 144 -3.50 -6.35 -5.96
C THR A 144 -4.01 -4.93 -6.20
N GLY A 145 -4.90 -4.76 -7.18
CA GLY A 145 -5.51 -3.47 -7.53
C GLY A 145 -6.35 -2.88 -6.37
N PRO A 146 -6.75 -1.61 -6.45
CA PRO A 146 -7.41 -0.92 -5.34
C PRO A 146 -8.67 -1.64 -4.83
N THR A 147 -9.57 -2.08 -5.72
CA THR A 147 -10.79 -2.82 -5.33
C THR A 147 -10.45 -4.12 -4.62
N ARG A 148 -9.54 -4.92 -5.19
CA ARG A 148 -9.14 -6.20 -4.60
C ARG A 148 -8.45 -6.00 -3.26
N THR A 149 -7.60 -5.02 -3.13
CA THR A 149 -6.92 -4.67 -1.87
C THR A 149 -7.93 -4.26 -0.79
N ALA A 150 -8.94 -3.46 -1.12
CA ALA A 150 -10.02 -3.10 -0.20
C ALA A 150 -10.79 -4.33 0.29
N VAL A 151 -11.14 -5.26 -0.61
CA VAL A 151 -11.82 -6.51 -0.27
C VAL A 151 -10.97 -7.41 0.63
N ASP A 152 -9.68 -7.56 0.30
CA ASP A 152 -8.73 -8.34 1.10
C ASP A 152 -8.63 -7.78 2.53
N LEU A 153 -8.48 -6.46 2.67
CA LEU A 153 -8.42 -5.79 3.98
C LEU A 153 -9.73 -5.90 4.77
N ALA A 154 -10.87 -5.74 4.11
CA ALA A 154 -12.19 -5.88 4.73
C ALA A 154 -12.44 -7.31 5.22
N GLY A 155 -11.84 -8.30 4.56
CA GLY A 155 -11.89 -9.70 4.93
C GLY A 155 -10.93 -10.11 6.04
N MET A 156 -9.91 -9.29 6.36
CA MET A 156 -8.95 -9.60 7.41
C MET A 156 -9.55 -9.51 8.82
N THR A 157 -9.07 -10.38 9.69
CA THR A 157 -9.42 -10.35 11.11
C THR A 157 -8.18 -10.29 11.98
N ARG A 158 -8.32 -9.74 13.18
CA ARG A 158 -7.36 -9.76 14.27
C ARG A 158 -7.90 -10.58 15.43
N GLY A 159 -7.15 -10.74 16.48
CA GLY A 159 -7.46 -11.61 17.61
C GLY A 159 -8.95 -11.70 17.96
N ARG A 160 -9.42 -12.89 18.28
CA ARG A 160 -10.82 -13.26 18.54
C ARG A 160 -11.78 -12.99 17.35
N GLY A 161 -11.29 -13.02 16.10
CA GLY A 161 -12.12 -12.87 14.90
C GLY A 161 -12.64 -11.45 14.62
N ARG A 162 -12.18 -10.43 15.35
CA ARG A 162 -12.59 -9.03 15.11
C ARG A 162 -12.06 -8.54 13.76
N PRO A 163 -12.83 -7.77 13.00
CA PRO A 163 -12.33 -7.17 11.76
C PRO A 163 -11.04 -6.38 11.97
N LEU A 164 -10.13 -6.42 11.00
CA LEU A 164 -8.90 -5.63 11.03
C LEU A 164 -9.20 -4.13 10.93
N LEU A 165 -10.08 -3.76 9.98
CA LEU A 165 -10.62 -2.41 9.81
C LEU A 165 -11.97 -2.32 10.52
N THR A 166 -12.21 -1.24 11.24
CA THR A 166 -13.56 -0.81 11.63
C THR A 166 -14.36 -0.42 10.38
N ASP A 167 -15.66 -0.22 10.48
CA ASP A 167 -16.44 0.23 9.33
C ASP A 167 -16.09 1.67 8.95
N ASP A 168 -15.75 2.52 9.92
CA ASP A 168 -15.23 3.87 9.66
C ASP A 168 -13.86 3.85 8.97
N ASP A 169 -12.91 2.99 9.41
CA ASP A 169 -11.63 2.85 8.74
C ASP A 169 -11.79 2.31 7.32
N LEU A 170 -12.75 1.42 7.10
CA LEU A 170 -13.08 0.93 5.77
C LEU A 170 -13.66 2.04 4.90
N LEU A 171 -14.55 2.87 5.43
CA LEU A 171 -15.12 4.00 4.71
C LEU A 171 -14.04 5.02 4.31
N VAL A 172 -13.15 5.39 5.24
CA VAL A 172 -11.98 6.24 4.96
C VAL A 172 -11.11 5.67 3.81
N LEU A 173 -10.91 4.35 3.81
CA LEU A 173 -10.17 3.67 2.75
C LEU A 173 -10.90 3.77 1.41
N LEU A 174 -12.21 3.50 1.38
CA LEU A 174 -13.03 3.48 0.18
C LEU A 174 -13.14 4.87 -0.45
N GLU A 175 -13.42 5.90 0.35
CA GLU A 175 -13.46 7.29 -0.11
C GLU A 175 -12.13 7.74 -0.69
N GLY A 176 -10.99 7.33 -0.08
CA GLY A 176 -9.68 7.59 -0.67
C GLY A 176 -9.36 6.84 -1.95
N ILE A 177 -10.09 5.77 -2.28
CA ILE A 177 -9.95 5.06 -3.56
C ILE A 177 -10.77 5.75 -4.65
N ILE A 178 -11.99 6.18 -4.33
CA ILE A 178 -12.94 6.80 -5.28
C ILE A 178 -12.87 8.33 -5.29
N ASP A 179 -11.83 8.92 -4.71
CA ASP A 179 -11.62 10.37 -4.56
C ASP A 179 -11.49 11.06 -5.91
N GLU A 180 -12.63 11.38 -6.53
CA GLU A 180 -12.75 12.00 -7.84
C GLU A 180 -13.58 13.28 -7.74
N HIS A 181 -13.00 14.39 -8.16
CA HIS A 181 -13.64 15.71 -8.13
C HIS A 181 -14.14 16.12 -9.51
N SER A 182 -15.36 16.56 -9.61
CA SER A 182 -15.94 17.12 -10.83
C SER A 182 -15.89 18.65 -10.86
N THR A 183 -15.72 19.30 -9.71
CA THR A 183 -15.64 20.75 -9.57
C THR A 183 -14.37 21.18 -8.80
N GLY A 184 -14.09 22.48 -8.78
CA GLY A 184 -13.04 23.07 -8.00
C GLY A 184 -11.61 22.84 -8.49
N PRO A 185 -10.62 23.19 -7.68
CA PRO A 185 -9.21 23.12 -8.05
C PRO A 185 -8.69 21.70 -8.34
N ARG A 186 -9.42 20.66 -7.88
CA ARG A 186 -9.06 19.25 -8.09
C ARG A 186 -9.86 18.59 -9.21
N ALA A 187 -10.73 19.32 -9.90
CA ALA A 187 -11.51 18.79 -11.01
C ALA A 187 -10.60 18.15 -12.08
N GLY A 188 -10.93 16.92 -12.50
CA GLY A 188 -10.20 16.19 -13.51
C GLY A 188 -8.88 15.52 -13.02
N LEU A 189 -8.51 15.66 -11.76
CA LEU A 189 -7.48 14.82 -11.16
C LEU A 189 -8.11 13.44 -10.91
N GLY A 190 -7.71 12.44 -11.67
CA GLY A 190 -8.29 11.09 -11.58
C GLY A 190 -8.14 10.46 -10.19
N CYS A 191 -9.05 9.56 -9.88
CA CYS A 191 -9.02 8.74 -8.67
C CYS A 191 -8.24 7.42 -8.88
N LEU A 192 -8.01 6.68 -7.80
CA LEU A 192 -7.35 5.37 -7.90
C LEU A 192 -8.24 4.32 -8.60
N ARG A 193 -9.55 4.40 -8.37
CA ARG A 193 -10.55 3.56 -9.03
C ARG A 193 -11.91 4.25 -9.00
N PRO A 194 -12.51 4.60 -10.14
CA PRO A 194 -13.85 5.19 -10.19
C PRO A 194 -14.89 4.31 -9.50
N LEU A 195 -15.88 4.93 -8.85
CA LEU A 195 -16.93 4.24 -8.10
C LEU A 195 -17.64 3.16 -8.92
N GLU A 196 -18.04 3.49 -10.15
CA GLU A 196 -18.76 2.56 -11.04
C GLU A 196 -17.88 1.38 -11.44
N THR A 197 -16.59 1.63 -11.67
CA THR A 197 -15.61 0.57 -11.98
C THR A 197 -15.43 -0.34 -10.78
N MET A 198 -15.31 0.23 -9.58
CA MET A 198 -15.20 -0.52 -8.34
C MET A 198 -16.45 -1.37 -8.08
N ALA A 199 -17.65 -0.83 -8.33
CA ALA A 199 -18.90 -1.58 -8.25
C ALA A 199 -18.94 -2.76 -9.24
N THR A 200 -18.42 -2.55 -10.47
CA THR A 200 -18.30 -3.61 -11.48
C THR A 200 -17.32 -4.71 -11.06
N ASP A 201 -16.17 -4.33 -10.51
CA ASP A 201 -15.20 -5.30 -9.97
C ASP A 201 -15.82 -6.17 -8.88
N LEU A 202 -16.57 -5.55 -7.95
CA LEU A 202 -17.21 -6.27 -6.85
C LEU A 202 -18.29 -7.26 -7.33
N ARG A 203 -18.97 -6.98 -8.46
CA ARG A 203 -19.91 -7.95 -9.05
C ARG A 203 -19.24 -9.26 -9.47
N ARG A 204 -17.97 -9.20 -9.92
CA ARG A 204 -17.16 -10.38 -10.27
C ARG A 204 -16.67 -11.16 -9.05
N MET A 205 -16.45 -10.47 -7.93
CA MET A 205 -15.88 -11.06 -6.71
C MET A 205 -16.93 -11.78 -5.86
N LEU A 206 -17.60 -12.78 -6.45
CA LEU A 206 -18.56 -13.61 -5.73
C LEU A 206 -17.82 -14.49 -4.70
N ARG A 207 -18.34 -14.58 -3.49
CA ARG A 207 -17.82 -15.43 -2.39
C ARG A 207 -16.40 -15.08 -1.91
N VAL A 208 -15.86 -13.91 -2.26
CA VAL A 208 -14.60 -13.42 -1.66
C VAL A 208 -14.92 -12.83 -0.29
N ARG A 209 -14.19 -13.26 0.73
CA ARG A 209 -14.34 -12.73 2.09
C ARG A 209 -14.04 -11.23 2.11
N GLY A 210 -14.93 -10.44 2.70
CA GLY A 210 -14.81 -8.98 2.74
C GLY A 210 -15.66 -8.25 1.70
N VAL A 211 -16.07 -8.90 0.61
CA VAL A 211 -16.82 -8.25 -0.48
C VAL A 211 -18.13 -7.61 -0.01
N ALA A 212 -18.87 -8.27 0.87
CA ALA A 212 -20.14 -7.74 1.39
C ALA A 212 -19.92 -6.44 2.20
N ARG A 213 -18.87 -6.40 3.02
CA ARG A 213 -18.52 -5.18 3.77
C ARG A 213 -18.11 -4.03 2.86
N VAL A 214 -17.36 -4.32 1.79
CA VAL A 214 -16.97 -3.29 0.82
C VAL A 214 -18.19 -2.77 0.09
N ARG A 215 -19.13 -3.62 -0.34
CA ARG A 215 -20.40 -3.19 -0.96
C ARG A 215 -21.19 -2.27 -0.03
N GLN A 216 -21.39 -2.68 1.21
CA GLN A 216 -22.05 -1.87 2.24
C GLN A 216 -21.34 -0.52 2.48
N GLY A 217 -19.99 -0.52 2.50
CA GLY A 217 -19.22 0.71 2.62
C GLY A 217 -19.42 1.64 1.44
N LEU A 218 -19.44 1.12 0.20
CA LEU A 218 -19.66 1.93 -1.01
C LEU A 218 -21.03 2.59 -1.07
N GLU A 219 -22.08 1.99 -0.49
CA GLU A 219 -23.42 2.60 -0.40
C GLU A 219 -23.42 3.88 0.46
N ARG A 220 -22.42 4.06 1.32
CA ARG A 220 -22.26 5.19 2.23
C ARG A 220 -21.10 6.11 1.85
N ALA A 221 -20.24 5.67 0.97
CA ALA A 221 -19.06 6.42 0.56
C ALA A 221 -19.45 7.60 -0.33
N LEU A 222 -18.82 8.74 -0.08
CA LEU A 222 -18.90 9.92 -0.92
C LEU A 222 -17.66 10.04 -1.78
N PRO A 223 -17.78 10.38 -3.07
CA PRO A 223 -16.63 10.81 -3.87
C PRO A 223 -16.14 12.17 -3.41
N ALA A 224 -15.00 12.60 -3.93
CA ALA A 224 -14.44 13.93 -3.67
C ALA A 224 -14.31 14.29 -2.17
N VAL A 225 -13.73 13.37 -1.43
CA VAL A 225 -13.36 13.56 -0.02
C VAL A 225 -11.84 13.62 0.06
N ASP A 226 -11.27 14.75 0.41
CA ASP A 226 -9.83 15.01 0.33
C ASP A 226 -9.00 14.31 1.40
N SER A 227 -9.58 14.04 2.55
CA SER A 227 -8.84 13.51 3.69
C SER A 227 -9.62 12.51 4.54
N ALA A 228 -8.86 11.72 5.30
CA ALA A 228 -9.45 10.85 6.33
C ALA A 228 -10.15 11.63 7.45
N LEU A 229 -9.78 12.89 7.64
CA LEU A 229 -10.38 13.74 8.69
C LEU A 229 -11.80 14.18 8.29
N GLU A 230 -11.99 14.55 7.03
CA GLU A 230 -13.31 14.90 6.48
C GLU A 230 -14.29 13.73 6.59
N THR A 231 -13.89 12.52 6.17
CA THR A 231 -14.71 11.31 6.38
C THR A 231 -15.09 11.15 7.85
N ARG A 232 -14.14 11.28 8.77
CA ARG A 232 -14.39 11.10 10.22
C ARG A 232 -15.25 12.21 10.79
N MET A 233 -15.08 13.46 10.34
CA MET A 233 -15.92 14.58 10.72
C MET A 233 -17.37 14.32 10.29
N ARG A 234 -17.59 13.93 9.03
CA ARG A 234 -18.91 13.58 8.52
C ARG A 234 -19.57 12.47 9.36
N LEU A 235 -18.84 11.39 9.64
CA LEU A 235 -19.37 10.29 10.45
C LEU A 235 -19.73 10.73 11.88
N LEU A 236 -18.93 11.62 12.46
CA LEU A 236 -19.23 12.20 13.77
C LEU A 236 -20.52 13.03 13.73
N LEU A 237 -20.68 13.89 12.74
CA LEU A 237 -21.89 14.70 12.55
C LEU A 237 -23.12 13.82 12.35
N GLU A 238 -23.02 12.77 11.52
CA GLU A 238 -24.09 11.78 11.31
C GLU A 238 -24.49 11.07 12.61
N ALA A 239 -23.51 10.76 13.48
CA ALA A 239 -23.78 10.15 14.78
C ALA A 239 -24.56 11.07 15.73
N PHE A 240 -24.41 12.41 15.58
CA PHE A 240 -25.20 13.41 16.28
C PHE A 240 -26.53 13.75 15.58
N GLY A 241 -26.90 13.01 14.54
CA GLY A 241 -28.16 13.19 13.82
C GLY A 241 -28.11 14.21 12.67
N LEU A 242 -26.98 14.85 12.43
CA LEU A 242 -26.76 15.78 11.32
C LEU A 242 -26.42 14.97 10.07
N ARG A 243 -27.35 14.86 9.14
CA ARG A 243 -27.23 14.02 7.94
C ARG A 243 -27.46 14.84 6.67
N GLY A 244 -27.16 14.26 5.50
CA GLY A 244 -27.38 14.92 4.22
C GLY A 244 -26.17 15.70 3.71
N TRP A 245 -25.01 15.39 4.24
CA TRP A 245 -23.74 15.98 3.80
C TRP A 245 -23.42 15.57 2.37
N VAL A 246 -23.01 16.57 1.58
CA VAL A 246 -22.51 16.41 0.21
C VAL A 246 -21.12 16.99 0.10
N THR A 247 -20.37 16.49 -0.89
CA THR A 247 -19.03 16.94 -1.25
C THR A 247 -19.05 17.50 -2.66
N ASP A 248 -17.94 18.06 -3.12
CA ASP A 248 -17.74 18.51 -4.50
C ASP A 248 -18.77 19.56 -4.97
N ILE A 249 -19.19 20.46 -4.07
CA ILE A 249 -20.14 21.52 -4.33
C ILE A 249 -19.42 22.87 -4.42
N GLU A 250 -19.76 23.66 -5.43
CA GLU A 250 -19.33 25.04 -5.55
C GLU A 250 -20.34 25.98 -4.91
N LEU A 251 -19.88 26.80 -3.99
CA LEU A 251 -20.67 27.87 -3.39
C LEU A 251 -20.22 29.22 -3.96
N THR A 252 -21.17 29.97 -4.51
CA THR A 252 -20.93 31.29 -5.08
C THR A 252 -21.81 32.32 -4.40
N ALA A 253 -21.28 33.55 -4.22
CA ALA A 253 -22.04 34.69 -3.75
C ALA A 253 -21.68 35.93 -4.59
N PRO A 254 -22.62 36.88 -4.83
CA PRO A 254 -22.33 38.08 -5.59
C PRO A 254 -21.15 38.86 -5.03
N GLY A 255 -20.15 39.16 -5.88
CA GLY A 255 -18.95 39.88 -5.49
C GLY A 255 -17.87 39.06 -4.75
N HIS A 256 -18.08 37.78 -4.54
CA HIS A 256 -17.12 36.86 -3.90
C HIS A 256 -16.59 35.83 -4.88
N ARG A 257 -15.38 35.32 -4.60
CA ARG A 257 -14.82 34.18 -5.35
C ARG A 257 -15.55 32.91 -4.96
N PRO A 258 -15.71 31.94 -5.89
CA PRO A 258 -16.25 30.63 -5.57
C PRO A 258 -15.41 29.94 -4.46
N VAL A 259 -16.10 29.19 -3.60
CA VAL A 259 -15.47 28.34 -2.57
C VAL A 259 -16.00 26.93 -2.69
N TRP A 260 -15.16 25.96 -2.34
CA TRP A 260 -15.47 24.54 -2.34
C TRP A 260 -15.28 23.99 -0.92
N PRO A 261 -16.35 23.93 -0.12
CA PRO A 261 -16.26 23.40 1.24
C PRO A 261 -16.02 21.89 1.22
N ASP A 262 -15.33 21.40 2.25
CA ASP A 262 -15.08 19.96 2.42
C ASP A 262 -16.40 19.18 2.57
N LEU A 263 -17.37 19.76 3.29
CA LEU A 263 -18.71 19.21 3.49
C LEU A 263 -19.76 20.33 3.41
N ALA A 264 -20.89 20.07 2.75
CA ALA A 264 -22.03 20.99 2.75
C ALA A 264 -23.33 20.24 3.07
N ASP A 265 -24.18 20.86 3.87
CA ASP A 265 -25.60 20.50 4.04
C ASP A 265 -26.43 21.62 3.40
N VAL A 266 -26.83 21.38 2.17
CA VAL A 266 -27.56 22.37 1.36
C VAL A 266 -28.92 22.71 1.97
N GLY A 267 -29.59 21.71 2.58
CA GLY A 267 -30.90 21.89 3.18
C GLY A 267 -30.87 22.82 4.39
N ASN A 268 -29.85 22.69 5.22
CA ASN A 268 -29.65 23.51 6.42
C ASN A 268 -28.73 24.72 6.18
N ARG A 269 -28.21 24.91 4.96
CA ARG A 269 -27.28 25.99 4.60
C ARG A 269 -26.01 26.01 5.46
N LEU A 270 -25.46 24.84 5.74
CA LEU A 270 -24.24 24.69 6.48
C LEU A 270 -23.10 24.30 5.53
N ALA A 271 -21.92 24.84 5.76
CA ALA A 271 -20.71 24.48 5.05
C ALA A 271 -19.54 24.38 6.06
N LEU A 272 -18.70 23.38 5.88
CA LEU A 272 -17.51 23.13 6.71
C LEU A 272 -16.28 23.06 5.82
N GLN A 273 -15.17 23.66 6.31
CA GLN A 273 -13.89 23.69 5.64
C GLN A 273 -12.76 23.61 6.69
#